data_ae3948a53580ecca329b7c1d72786e8c
#
_entry.id   ae3948a53580ecca329b7c1d72786e8c
#
_cell.length_a   1.000
_cell.length_b   1.000
_cell.length_c   1.000
_cell.angle_alpha   90.00
_cell.angle_beta   90.00
_cell.angle_gamma   90.00
#
_symmetry.space_group_name_H-M   'P 1'
#
loop_
_entity.id
_entity.type
_entity.pdbx_description
1 polymer ?
#
loop_
_entity_poly.entity_id
_entity_poly.type
_entity_poly.pdbx_seq_one_letter_code
_entity_poly.pdbx_strand_id
1 'polypeptide(L)' 'MAARKAFALRIDEKTLSAMHRWANDDLRSLNSQIEFVLREALRKSGRLSKEKREKES' A
#
# COMPACT_ATOMS: atom_id res chain seq x y z
N MET A 1 -8.60 -8.18 15.13
CA MET A 1 -7.58 -7.77 14.35
C MET A 1 -7.89 -7.80 12.90
N ALA A 2 -7.21 -7.02 12.16
CA ALA A 2 -7.46 -6.95 10.74
C ALA A 2 -6.90 -8.16 10.03
N ALA A 3 -7.64 -8.70 9.13
CA ALA A 3 -7.17 -9.82 8.33
C ALA A 3 -6.42 -9.26 7.14
N ARG A 4 -5.33 -9.90 6.80
CA ARG A 4 -4.57 -9.52 5.62
C ARG A 4 -4.80 -10.56 4.56
N LYS A 5 -5.13 -10.11 3.38
CA LYS A 5 -5.37 -11.02 2.28
C LYS A 5 -4.23 -10.95 1.28
N ALA A 6 -3.86 -12.09 0.77
CA ALA A 6 -2.87 -12.12 -0.29
C ALA A 6 -3.54 -11.71 -1.58
N PHE A 7 -2.88 -10.86 -2.32
CA PHE A 7 -3.44 -10.38 -3.57
C PHE A 7 -2.33 -10.23 -4.60
N ALA A 8 -2.48 -10.89 -5.73
CA ALA A 8 -1.49 -10.80 -6.78
C ALA A 8 -1.75 -9.56 -7.60
N LEU A 9 -0.75 -8.68 -7.65
CA LEU A 9 -0.87 -7.43 -8.36
C LEU A 9 0.13 -7.40 -9.50
N ARG A 10 -0.36 -7.15 -10.70
CA ARG A 10 0.51 -7.06 -11.86
C ARG A 10 0.87 -5.61 -12.09
N ILE A 11 2.14 -5.32 -12.08
CA ILE A 11 2.63 -3.96 -12.17
C ILE A 11 3.66 -3.85 -13.29
N ASP A 12 3.61 -2.71 -13.97
CA ASP A 12 4.61 -2.39 -14.96
C ASP A 12 6.01 -2.48 -14.35
N GLU A 13 6.96 -2.99 -15.14
CA GLU A 13 8.31 -3.22 -14.64
C GLU A 13 8.98 -1.94 -14.17
N LYS A 14 8.81 -0.86 -14.90
CA LYS A 14 9.44 0.40 -14.51
C LYS A 14 8.86 0.93 -13.21
N THR A 15 7.56 0.79 -13.06
CA THR A 15 6.90 1.21 -11.83
C THR A 15 7.38 0.36 -10.66
N LEU A 16 7.51 -0.92 -10.89
CA LEU A 16 7.97 -1.81 -9.83
C LEU A 16 9.40 -1.46 -9.40
N SER A 17 10.27 -1.17 -10.36
CA SER A 17 11.64 -0.79 -10.04
C SER A 17 11.68 0.50 -9.22
N ALA A 18 10.85 1.46 -9.59
CA ALA A 18 10.80 2.71 -8.86
C ALA A 18 10.32 2.48 -7.44
N MET A 19 9.34 1.60 -7.26
CA MET A 19 8.84 1.28 -5.94
C MET A 19 9.91 0.60 -5.10
N HIS A 20 10.72 -0.26 -5.71
CA HIS A 20 11.81 -0.92 -5.00
C HIS A 20 12.79 0.13 -4.44
N ARG A 21 13.16 1.10 -5.27
CA ARG A 21 14.10 2.12 -4.82
C ARG A 21 13.50 2.96 -3.71
N TRP A 22 12.23 3.30 -3.87
CA TRP A 22 11.56 4.10 -2.85
C TRP A 22 11.47 3.34 -1.53
N ALA A 23 11.12 2.06 -1.60
CA ALA A 23 11.03 1.27 -0.39
C ALA A 23 12.38 1.21 0.32
N ASN A 24 13.46 1.03 -0.44
CA ASN A 24 14.79 1.01 0.14
C ASN A 24 15.13 2.33 0.80
N ASP A 25 14.77 3.44 0.17
CA ASP A 25 15.03 4.76 0.72
C ASP A 25 14.30 4.96 2.04
N ASP A 26 13.12 4.38 2.17
CA ASP A 26 12.33 4.51 3.39
C ASP A 26 12.58 3.36 4.35
N LEU A 27 13.51 2.48 4.03
CA LEU A 27 13.84 1.33 4.87
C LEU A 27 12.61 0.46 5.09
N ARG A 28 11.85 0.26 4.04
CA ARG A 28 10.65 -0.57 4.09
C ARG A 28 10.76 -1.71 3.10
N SER A 29 9.97 -2.75 3.31
CA SER A 29 9.87 -3.80 2.32
C SER A 29 9.05 -3.27 1.14
N LEU A 30 9.22 -3.88 -0.01
CA LEU A 30 8.46 -3.48 -1.18
C LEU A 30 6.96 -3.60 -0.92
N ASN A 31 6.56 -4.69 -0.31
CA ASN A 31 5.15 -4.92 -0.04
C ASN A 31 4.57 -3.84 0.87
N SER A 32 5.32 -3.48 1.92
CA SER A 32 4.86 -2.44 2.83
C SER A 32 4.77 -1.09 2.13
N GLN A 33 5.72 -0.80 1.25
CA GLN A 33 5.72 0.47 0.57
C GLN A 33 4.53 0.58 -0.38
N ILE A 34 4.23 -0.50 -1.08
CA ILE A 34 3.09 -0.50 -1.99
C ILE A 34 1.79 -0.30 -1.20
N GLU A 35 1.66 -1.00 -0.10
CA GLU A 35 0.48 -0.85 0.72
C GLU A 35 0.33 0.57 1.24
N PHE A 36 1.44 1.16 1.66
CA PHE A 36 1.42 2.53 2.16
C PHE A 36 0.92 3.50 1.09
N VAL A 37 1.45 3.36 -0.12
CA VAL A 37 1.09 4.24 -1.22
C VAL A 37 -0.39 4.10 -1.57
N LEU A 38 -0.86 2.87 -1.60
CA LEU A 38 -2.27 2.63 -1.91
C LEU A 38 -3.18 3.24 -0.85
N ARG A 39 -2.82 3.10 0.40
CA ARG A 39 -3.63 3.66 1.48
C ARG A 39 -3.65 5.17 1.41
N GLU A 40 -2.51 5.78 1.09
CA GLU A 40 -2.46 7.24 0.96
C GLU A 40 -3.32 7.72 -0.19
N ALA A 41 -3.27 7.02 -1.32
CA ALA A 41 -4.09 7.39 -2.46
C ALA A 41 -5.57 7.26 -2.15
N LEU A 42 -5.94 6.21 -1.47
CA LEU A 42 -7.33 6.00 -1.10
C LEU A 42 -7.80 7.06 -0.11
N ARG A 43 -6.93 7.41 0.83
CA ARG A 43 -7.29 8.42 1.82
C ARG A 43 -7.49 9.77 1.14
N LYS A 44 -6.62 10.12 0.22
CA LYS A 44 -6.74 11.39 -0.49
C LYS A 44 -7.98 11.43 -1.35
N SER A 45 -8.39 10.30 -1.90
CA SER A 45 -9.58 10.25 -2.73
C SER A 45 -10.86 10.19 -1.89
N GLY A 46 -10.72 10.03 -0.58
CA GLY A 46 -11.86 9.92 0.31
C GLY A 46 -12.53 8.58 0.32
N ARG A 47 -11.85 7.57 -0.25
CA ARG A 47 -12.44 6.25 -0.32
C ARG A 47 -12.03 5.34 0.80
N LEU A 48 -11.02 5.70 1.57
CA LEU A 48 -10.62 4.92 2.72
C LEU A 48 -11.13 5.61 3.94
N SER A 49 -12.06 4.97 4.59
CA SER A 49 -12.65 5.54 5.78
C SER A 49 -11.67 5.39 6.93
N LYS A 50 -11.38 6.49 7.60
CA LYS A 50 -10.43 6.40 8.66
C LYS A 50 -11.02 5.79 9.89
N GLU A 51 -12.29 5.85 10.04
CA GLU A 51 -12.82 5.25 11.20
C GLU A 51 -13.05 3.80 11.05
N LYS A 52 -13.00 3.38 9.95
CA LYS A 52 -13.19 2.04 9.85
C LYS A 52 -12.02 1.34 9.86
N ARG A 53 -11.46 1.80 9.99
CA ARG A 53 -10.51 1.19 10.05
C ARG A 53 -10.24 0.41 10.82
N GLU A 54 -10.75 0.80 11.09
CA GLU A 54 -10.77 0.27 11.82
C GLU A 54 -11.38 -0.58 12.04
N LYS A 55 -11.99 -0.66 12.00
CA LYS A 55 -12.67 -1.50 12.15
C LYS A 55 -12.87 -2.29 11.39
N GLU A 56 -12.60 -2.24 10.89
CA GLU A 56 -12.75 -2.94 10.34
C GLU A 56 -12.39 -3.46 9.99
N SER A 57 -12.23 -3.35 10.04
CA SER A 57 -12.02 -3.79 9.88
C SER A 57 -11.81 -4.01 9.96
#